data_c3298394b8805baa62e907a47cd1e6a8
#
_entry.id   c3298394b8805baa62e907a47cd1e6a8
#
_cell.length_a   1.000
_cell.length_b   1.000
_cell.length_c   1.000
_cell.angle_alpha   90.00
_cell.angle_beta   90.00
_cell.angle_gamma   90.00
#
_symmetry.space_group_name_H-M   'P 1'
#
loop_
_entity.id
_entity.type
_entity.pdbx_description
1 polymer ?
#
loop_
_entity_poly.entity_id
_entity_poly.type
_entity_poly.pdbx_seq_one_letter_code
_entity_poly.pdbx_strand_id
1 'polypeptide(L)'
;GADVDGTVTSLTLADLPAGANVGTASLRRQAQVLFARPDLGVVTLRGNVDTRLRKLEAGEADATFLALAGLKRLGLEDRAASLIDPIDTPPAACQGALAITTRTADARVRDALSAFENASARAEIEAERAFLEALDGSCRTAIGALARAGAGSFTFAGEALTPDGTVRWRREAKVTLGANAFADARALGL
;
A
#
# COMPACT_ATOMS: atom_id res chain seq x y z
N GLY A 1 4.61 2.73 23.01
CA GLY A 1 4.51 2.33 24.41
C GLY A 1 3.37 3.06 25.08
N ALA A 2 2.68 2.43 26.01
CA ALA A 2 1.73 3.13 26.85
C ALA A 2 2.50 3.94 27.90
N ASP A 3 2.15 5.19 28.08
CA ASP A 3 2.63 5.96 29.21
C ASP A 3 2.06 5.36 30.51
N VAL A 4 2.71 5.62 31.65
CA VAL A 4 2.34 5.08 32.95
C VAL A 4 0.90 5.39 33.40
N ASP A 5 0.20 6.28 32.71
CA ASP A 5 -1.20 6.65 32.93
C ASP A 5 -2.19 5.95 31.96
N GLY A 6 -1.70 5.07 31.07
CA GLY A 6 -2.53 4.33 30.12
C GLY A 6 -2.96 5.10 28.88
N THR A 7 -2.44 6.31 28.66
CA THR A 7 -2.72 7.08 27.45
C THR A 7 -1.97 6.46 26.25
N VAL A 8 -2.70 5.99 25.26
CA VAL A 8 -2.10 5.50 24.01
C VAL A 8 -1.71 6.73 23.18
N THR A 9 -0.44 7.09 23.20
CA THR A 9 0.10 8.13 22.31
C THR A 9 0.13 7.59 20.89
N SER A 10 -0.50 8.27 19.95
CA SER A 10 -0.40 7.94 18.52
C SER A 10 1.04 8.18 18.05
N LEU A 11 1.81 7.10 17.88
CA LEU A 11 3.19 7.16 17.41
C LEU A 11 3.23 7.05 15.90
N THR A 12 3.82 8.04 15.25
CA THR A 12 4.07 8.07 13.81
C THR A 12 5.51 7.63 13.50
N LEU A 13 5.83 7.48 12.21
CA LEU A 13 7.21 7.21 11.78
C LEU A 13 8.18 8.33 12.23
N ALA A 14 7.68 9.57 12.33
CA ALA A 14 8.48 10.71 12.75
C ALA A 14 8.89 10.64 14.24
N ASP A 15 8.09 9.97 15.06
CA ASP A 15 8.31 9.88 16.52
C ASP A 15 9.26 8.75 16.91
N LEU A 16 9.68 7.90 15.97
CA LEU A 16 10.65 6.84 16.24
C LEU A 16 12.01 7.43 16.62
N PRO A 17 12.70 6.88 17.64
CA PRO A 17 14.05 7.28 18.00
C PRO A 17 15.02 7.13 16.83
N ALA A 18 16.04 7.97 16.77
CA ALA A 18 17.13 7.80 15.79
C ALA A 18 17.77 6.41 15.95
N GLY A 19 18.02 5.73 14.84
CA GLY A 19 18.56 4.38 14.82
C GLY A 19 17.55 3.26 15.12
N ALA A 20 16.27 3.57 15.37
CA ALA A 20 15.25 2.54 15.58
C ALA A 20 15.10 1.65 14.33
N ASN A 21 14.79 0.37 14.55
CA ASN A 21 14.64 -0.63 13.49
C ASN A 21 13.18 -0.82 13.09
N VAL A 22 12.88 -0.62 11.80
CA VAL A 22 11.57 -0.87 11.23
C VAL A 22 11.54 -2.24 10.55
N GLY A 23 10.66 -3.11 11.02
CA GLY A 23 10.50 -4.48 10.51
C GLY A 23 9.67 -4.54 9.24
N THR A 24 10.26 -4.92 8.11
CA THR A 24 9.53 -5.17 6.86
C THR A 24 10.28 -6.14 5.95
N ALA A 25 9.53 -6.90 5.13
CA ALA A 25 10.09 -7.69 4.04
C ALA A 25 9.75 -7.11 2.66
N SER A 26 9.16 -5.91 2.62
CA SER A 26 8.79 -5.21 1.39
C SER A 26 9.85 -4.20 1.02
N LEU A 27 10.48 -4.35 -0.15
CA LEU A 27 11.46 -3.39 -0.67
C LEU A 27 10.86 -1.99 -0.82
N ARG A 28 9.60 -1.89 -1.22
CA ARG A 28 8.90 -0.60 -1.30
C ARG A 28 8.81 0.09 0.07
N ARG A 29 8.33 -0.63 1.09
CA ARG A 29 8.24 -0.08 2.45
C ARG A 29 9.61 0.29 3.02
N GLN A 30 10.62 -0.53 2.77
CA GLN A 30 12.00 -0.22 3.13
C GLN A 30 12.44 1.11 2.51
N ALA A 31 12.30 1.25 1.20
CA ALA A 31 12.70 2.46 0.48
C ALA A 31 11.90 3.70 0.97
N GLN A 32 10.60 3.57 1.19
CA GLN A 32 9.76 4.64 1.74
C GLN A 32 10.18 5.07 3.14
N VAL A 33 10.53 4.12 4.02
CA VAL A 33 11.06 4.41 5.37
C VAL A 33 12.38 5.16 5.28
N LEU A 34 13.35 4.63 4.52
CA LEU A 34 14.68 5.21 4.40
C LEU A 34 14.66 6.57 3.71
N PHE A 35 13.72 6.80 2.76
CA PHE A 35 13.52 8.11 2.18
C PHE A 35 13.01 9.14 3.19
N ALA A 36 12.03 8.75 4.02
CA ALA A 36 11.44 9.63 5.02
C ALA A 36 12.36 9.85 6.24
N ARG A 37 13.09 8.81 6.64
CA ARG A 37 13.94 8.76 7.84
C ARG A 37 15.20 7.95 7.54
N PRO A 38 16.21 8.56 6.92
CA PRO A 38 17.47 7.86 6.54
C PRO A 38 18.31 7.44 7.76
N ASP A 39 17.98 7.92 8.93
CA ASP A 39 18.58 7.55 10.21
C ASP A 39 18.05 6.27 10.81
N LEU A 40 16.94 5.70 10.27
CA LEU A 40 16.37 4.44 10.77
C LEU A 40 17.03 3.21 10.16
N GLY A 41 17.04 2.13 10.94
CA GLY A 41 17.38 0.80 10.45
C GLY A 41 16.17 0.10 9.83
N VAL A 42 16.42 -0.83 8.90
CA VAL A 42 15.37 -1.71 8.37
C VAL A 42 15.80 -3.16 8.55
N VAL A 43 14.97 -3.95 9.22
CA VAL A 43 15.19 -5.38 9.45
C VAL A 43 14.12 -6.21 8.74
N THR A 44 14.50 -7.40 8.27
CA THR A 44 13.56 -8.28 7.59
C THR A 44 12.59 -8.91 8.59
N LEU A 45 11.33 -8.53 8.54
CA LEU A 45 10.26 -9.08 9.37
C LEU A 45 9.22 -9.80 8.49
N ARG A 46 9.20 -11.14 8.54
CA ARG A 46 8.29 -12.02 7.78
C ARG A 46 7.30 -12.72 8.72
N GLY A 47 6.17 -13.12 8.14
CA GLY A 47 5.11 -13.86 8.83
C GLY A 47 3.73 -13.23 8.56
N ASN A 48 2.68 -13.87 9.07
CA ASN A 48 1.34 -13.33 9.12
C ASN A 48 1.23 -12.22 10.20
N VAL A 49 0.04 -11.65 10.41
CA VAL A 49 -0.19 -10.56 11.38
C VAL A 49 0.26 -10.98 12.77
N ASP A 50 -0.22 -12.13 13.29
CA ASP A 50 0.10 -12.60 14.65
C ASP A 50 1.58 -12.84 14.84
N THR A 51 2.24 -13.44 13.84
CA THR A 51 3.69 -13.70 13.91
C THR A 51 4.48 -12.39 13.99
N ARG A 52 4.09 -11.37 13.19
CA ARG A 52 4.79 -10.08 13.20
C ARG A 52 4.55 -9.30 14.48
N LEU A 53 3.34 -9.37 15.06
CA LEU A 53 3.05 -8.75 16.35
C LEU A 53 3.87 -9.39 17.47
N ARG A 54 3.95 -10.73 17.52
CA ARG A 54 4.80 -11.43 18.50
C ARG A 54 6.28 -11.08 18.37
N LYS A 55 6.78 -10.94 17.15
CA LYS A 55 8.17 -10.53 16.88
C LYS A 55 8.44 -9.10 17.32
N LEU A 56 7.47 -8.20 17.13
CA LEU A 56 7.54 -6.83 17.62
C LEU A 56 7.59 -6.84 19.18
N GLU A 57 6.72 -7.61 19.84
CA GLU A 57 6.70 -7.77 21.29
C GLU A 57 8.00 -8.39 21.83
N ALA A 58 8.65 -9.26 21.05
CA ALA A 58 9.93 -9.85 21.37
C ALA A 58 11.14 -8.91 21.12
N GLY A 59 10.90 -7.69 20.61
CA GLY A 59 11.96 -6.71 20.36
C GLY A 59 12.79 -6.99 19.10
N GLU A 60 12.31 -7.85 18.16
CA GLU A 60 13.01 -8.07 16.88
C GLU A 60 12.98 -6.82 15.97
N ALA A 61 12.07 -5.88 16.23
CA ALA A 61 11.99 -4.56 15.61
C ALA A 61 11.26 -3.60 16.54
N ASP A 62 11.50 -2.30 16.40
CA ASP A 62 10.83 -1.26 17.20
C ASP A 62 9.47 -0.87 16.60
N ALA A 63 9.30 -1.01 15.30
CA ALA A 63 8.05 -0.76 14.59
C ALA A 63 7.87 -1.71 13.40
N THR A 64 6.64 -1.89 12.93
CA THR A 64 6.34 -2.64 11.71
C THR A 64 5.09 -2.10 11.01
N PHE A 65 4.99 -2.36 9.70
CA PHE A 65 3.81 -2.01 8.90
C PHE A 65 2.89 -3.20 8.73
N LEU A 66 1.63 -3.02 9.08
CA LEU A 66 0.57 -3.99 8.85
C LEU A 66 -0.55 -3.37 8.01
N ALA A 67 -1.25 -4.19 7.25
CA ALA A 67 -2.45 -3.73 6.53
C ALA A 67 -3.60 -3.62 7.53
N LEU A 68 -4.23 -2.43 7.62
CA LEU A 68 -5.35 -2.18 8.51
C LEU A 68 -6.51 -3.18 8.27
N ALA A 69 -6.78 -3.53 7.00
CA ALA A 69 -7.79 -4.54 6.67
C ALA A 69 -7.50 -5.92 7.28
N GLY A 70 -6.22 -6.28 7.41
CA GLY A 70 -5.80 -7.51 8.09
C GLY A 70 -6.03 -7.43 9.60
N LEU A 71 -5.69 -6.31 10.22
CA LEU A 71 -5.95 -6.07 11.65
C LEU A 71 -7.44 -6.09 11.96
N LYS A 72 -8.27 -5.36 11.20
CA LYS A 72 -9.73 -5.36 11.36
C LYS A 72 -10.35 -6.74 11.23
N ARG A 73 -9.90 -7.54 10.25
CA ARG A 73 -10.41 -8.92 10.08
C ARG A 73 -10.12 -9.83 11.27
N LEU A 74 -9.09 -9.51 12.04
CA LEU A 74 -8.69 -10.25 13.23
C LEU A 74 -9.18 -9.60 14.54
N GLY A 75 -9.88 -8.47 14.48
CA GLY A 75 -10.30 -7.70 15.66
C GLY A 75 -9.12 -7.09 16.43
N LEU A 76 -8.07 -6.70 15.70
CA LEU A 76 -6.81 -6.20 16.27
C LEU A 76 -6.51 -4.74 15.82
N GLU A 77 -7.51 -3.99 15.41
CA GLU A 77 -7.33 -2.59 14.96
C GLU A 77 -6.71 -1.69 16.01
N ASP A 78 -7.02 -1.92 17.28
CA ASP A 78 -6.47 -1.18 18.42
C ASP A 78 -4.95 -1.37 18.61
N ARG A 79 -4.36 -2.36 17.92
CA ARG A 79 -2.91 -2.58 17.89
C ARG A 79 -2.20 -1.63 16.93
N ALA A 80 -2.93 -0.86 16.11
CA ALA A 80 -2.35 0.14 15.22
C ALA A 80 -2.06 1.42 16.00
N ALA A 81 -0.79 1.76 16.17
CA ALA A 81 -0.37 2.98 16.84
C ALA A 81 -0.73 4.23 16.02
N SER A 82 -0.70 4.14 14.68
CA SER A 82 -1.13 5.20 13.78
C SER A 82 -1.54 4.65 12.42
N LEU A 83 -2.33 5.43 11.69
CA LEU A 83 -2.69 5.16 10.31
C LEU A 83 -1.86 6.05 9.39
N ILE A 84 -1.25 5.44 8.39
CA ILE A 84 -0.47 6.15 7.37
C ILE A 84 -1.40 6.53 6.23
N ASP A 85 -1.34 7.79 5.79
CA ASP A 85 -2.09 8.23 4.62
C ASP A 85 -1.54 7.52 3.37
N PRO A 86 -2.40 6.77 2.65
CA PRO A 86 -1.98 6.04 1.47
C PRO A 86 -1.67 6.93 0.26
N ILE A 87 -2.01 8.23 0.31
CA ILE A 87 -1.56 9.19 -0.70
C ILE A 87 -0.11 9.57 -0.44
N ASP A 88 0.24 9.87 0.80
CA ASP A 88 1.62 10.23 1.17
C ASP A 88 2.58 9.06 1.00
N THR A 89 2.10 7.86 1.31
CA THR A 89 2.87 6.62 1.21
C THR A 89 2.11 5.59 0.38
N PRO A 90 2.16 5.69 -0.96
CA PRO A 90 1.40 4.83 -1.85
C PRO A 90 1.66 3.34 -1.60
N PRO A 91 0.59 2.52 -1.55
CA PRO A 91 0.70 1.07 -1.38
C PRO A 91 1.30 0.40 -2.64
N ALA A 92 1.48 -0.90 -2.59
CA ALA A 92 1.74 -1.66 -3.81
C ALA A 92 0.55 -1.52 -4.77
N ALA A 93 0.83 -1.42 -6.07
CA ALA A 93 -0.21 -1.38 -7.08
C ALA A 93 -1.21 -2.54 -6.91
N CYS A 94 -2.49 -2.23 -7.03
CA CYS A 94 -3.62 -3.15 -6.84
C CYS A 94 -3.75 -3.72 -5.41
N GLN A 95 -3.08 -3.17 -4.42
CA GLN A 95 -3.22 -3.63 -3.04
C GLN A 95 -4.62 -3.35 -2.52
N GLY A 96 -5.30 -4.38 -2.02
CA GLY A 96 -6.68 -4.30 -1.53
C GLY A 96 -7.72 -4.69 -2.57
N ALA A 97 -7.36 -4.83 -3.84
CA ALA A 97 -8.25 -5.38 -4.85
C ALA A 97 -8.41 -6.90 -4.67
N LEU A 98 -9.65 -7.37 -4.74
CA LEU A 98 -9.96 -8.80 -4.76
C LEU A 98 -10.09 -9.27 -6.20
N ALA A 99 -9.19 -10.14 -6.62
CA ALA A 99 -9.26 -10.78 -7.94
C ALA A 99 -9.92 -12.15 -7.84
N ILE A 100 -10.98 -12.35 -8.61
CA ILE A 100 -11.63 -13.66 -8.74
C ILE A 100 -11.24 -14.24 -10.10
N THR A 101 -10.65 -15.41 -10.10
CA THR A 101 -10.22 -16.09 -11.34
C THR A 101 -11.13 -17.26 -11.68
N THR A 102 -11.38 -17.44 -12.97
CA THR A 102 -12.15 -18.57 -13.50
C THR A 102 -11.51 -19.08 -14.80
N ARG A 103 -11.89 -20.26 -15.23
CA ARG A 103 -11.48 -20.76 -16.55
C ARG A 103 -12.08 -19.87 -17.64
N THR A 104 -11.28 -19.49 -18.62
CA THR A 104 -11.69 -18.61 -19.72
C THR A 104 -12.90 -19.16 -20.49
N ALA A 105 -12.99 -20.48 -20.65
CA ALA A 105 -14.08 -21.16 -21.37
C ALA A 105 -15.37 -21.32 -20.54
N ASP A 106 -15.37 -21.04 -19.23
CA ASP A 106 -16.52 -21.22 -18.36
C ASP A 106 -17.41 -19.96 -18.36
N ALA A 107 -18.21 -19.81 -19.40
CA ALA A 107 -19.12 -18.70 -19.59
C ALA A 107 -20.12 -18.57 -18.42
N ARG A 108 -20.66 -19.69 -17.94
CA ARG A 108 -21.66 -19.71 -16.87
C ARG A 108 -21.12 -19.10 -15.57
N VAL A 109 -19.89 -19.45 -15.20
CA VAL A 109 -19.27 -18.92 -14.00
C VAL A 109 -18.91 -17.44 -14.20
N ARG A 110 -18.39 -17.04 -15.37
CA ARG A 110 -18.11 -15.62 -15.66
C ARG A 110 -19.36 -14.76 -15.59
N ASP A 111 -20.48 -15.24 -16.15
CA ASP A 111 -21.76 -14.50 -16.10
C ASP A 111 -22.26 -14.35 -14.66
N ALA A 112 -22.15 -15.40 -13.84
CA ALA A 112 -22.50 -15.32 -12.42
C ALA A 112 -21.60 -14.36 -11.63
N LEU A 113 -20.31 -14.26 -11.98
CA LEU A 113 -19.35 -13.37 -11.32
C LEU A 113 -19.44 -11.91 -11.80
N SER A 114 -20.03 -11.64 -12.96
CA SER A 114 -20.18 -10.28 -13.48
C SER A 114 -20.96 -9.34 -12.52
N ALA A 115 -21.85 -9.89 -11.73
CA ALA A 115 -22.61 -9.14 -10.70
C ALA A 115 -21.72 -8.57 -9.57
N PHE A 116 -20.51 -9.10 -9.41
CA PHE A 116 -19.53 -8.64 -8.40
C PHE A 116 -18.54 -7.64 -8.97
N GLU A 117 -18.60 -7.34 -10.27
CA GLU A 117 -17.69 -6.38 -10.89
C GLU A 117 -17.98 -4.97 -10.37
N ASN A 118 -16.92 -4.30 -9.91
CA ASN A 118 -16.96 -2.91 -9.48
C ASN A 118 -16.18 -2.05 -10.49
N ALA A 119 -16.91 -1.26 -11.27
CA ALA A 119 -16.34 -0.44 -12.34
C ALA A 119 -15.32 0.60 -11.81
N SER A 120 -15.55 1.19 -10.64
CA SER A 120 -14.62 2.13 -10.03
C SER A 120 -13.31 1.45 -9.64
N ALA A 121 -13.41 0.32 -8.95
CA ALA A 121 -12.23 -0.48 -8.58
C ALA A 121 -11.46 -0.95 -9.81
N ARG A 122 -12.16 -1.31 -10.90
CA ARG A 122 -11.51 -1.68 -12.16
C ARG A 122 -10.73 -0.51 -12.75
N ALA A 123 -11.30 0.69 -12.79
CA ALA A 123 -10.61 1.88 -13.29
C ALA A 123 -9.37 2.21 -12.43
N GLU A 124 -9.48 2.10 -11.10
CA GLU A 124 -8.36 2.28 -10.17
C GLU A 124 -7.22 1.29 -10.48
N ILE A 125 -7.57 0.00 -10.63
CA ILE A 125 -6.60 -1.07 -10.95
C ILE A 125 -5.93 -0.83 -12.30
N GLU A 126 -6.67 -0.43 -13.34
CA GLU A 126 -6.10 -0.17 -14.68
C GLU A 126 -5.06 0.95 -14.65
N ALA A 127 -5.31 2.05 -13.91
CA ALA A 127 -4.33 3.11 -13.76
C ALA A 127 -3.08 2.66 -13.00
N GLU A 128 -3.25 1.95 -11.88
CA GLU A 128 -2.13 1.46 -11.07
C GLU A 128 -1.28 0.43 -11.82
N ARG A 129 -1.92 -0.45 -12.61
CA ARG A 129 -1.23 -1.43 -13.44
C ARG A 129 -0.48 -0.80 -14.60
N ALA A 130 -1.07 0.21 -15.26
CA ALA A 130 -0.40 0.94 -16.33
C ALA A 130 0.90 1.58 -15.84
N PHE A 131 0.86 2.20 -14.65
CA PHE A 131 2.05 2.75 -14.02
C PHE A 131 3.12 1.69 -13.72
N LEU A 132 2.70 0.54 -13.19
CA LEU A 132 3.61 -0.56 -12.90
C LEU A 132 4.23 -1.14 -14.18
N GLU A 133 3.44 -1.30 -15.24
CA GLU A 133 3.88 -1.77 -16.56
C GLU A 133 4.88 -0.78 -17.20
N ALA A 134 4.60 0.53 -17.15
CA ALA A 134 5.47 1.56 -17.73
C ALA A 134 6.87 1.58 -17.08
N LEU A 135 6.95 1.20 -15.80
CA LEU A 135 8.21 1.14 -15.06
C LEU A 135 8.85 -0.26 -15.06
N ASP A 136 8.31 -1.22 -15.83
CA ASP A 136 8.71 -2.63 -15.77
C ASP A 136 8.77 -3.17 -14.34
N GLY A 137 7.79 -2.74 -13.54
CA GLY A 137 7.75 -2.96 -12.11
C GLY A 137 7.24 -4.34 -11.73
N SER A 138 7.67 -4.80 -10.57
CA SER A 138 7.28 -6.08 -9.99
C SER A 138 7.21 -5.98 -8.45
N CYS A 139 6.85 -7.07 -7.78
CA CYS A 139 6.93 -7.16 -6.32
C CYS A 139 8.36 -7.02 -5.77
N ARG A 140 9.37 -7.00 -6.65
CA ARG A 140 10.80 -6.84 -6.31
C ARG A 140 11.31 -5.43 -6.58
N THR A 141 10.45 -4.50 -6.94
CA THR A 141 10.77 -3.08 -7.17
C THR A 141 10.14 -2.21 -6.09
N ALA A 142 10.80 -1.09 -5.77
CA ALA A 142 10.29 -0.15 -4.78
C ALA A 142 9.31 0.84 -5.45
N ILE A 143 8.20 0.31 -5.96
CA ILE A 143 7.15 1.08 -6.64
C ILE A 143 5.87 1.04 -5.81
N GLY A 144 5.27 2.20 -5.59
CA GLY A 144 3.95 2.38 -5.00
C GLY A 144 3.00 3.06 -5.98
N ALA A 145 1.73 2.67 -5.97
CA ALA A 145 0.70 3.34 -6.76
C ALA A 145 -0.64 3.29 -6.02
N LEU A 146 -1.39 4.38 -6.12
CA LEU A 146 -2.73 4.50 -5.61
C LEU A 146 -3.58 5.31 -6.58
N ALA A 147 -4.65 4.72 -7.05
CA ALA A 147 -5.70 5.40 -7.79
C ALA A 147 -6.99 5.46 -6.95
N ARG A 148 -7.77 6.52 -7.09
CA ARG A 148 -9.07 6.68 -6.43
C ARG A 148 -10.09 7.29 -7.38
N ALA A 149 -11.15 6.56 -7.62
CA ALA A 149 -12.33 7.07 -8.30
C ALA A 149 -13.22 7.81 -7.29
N GLY A 150 -13.56 9.06 -7.59
CA GLY A 150 -14.47 9.90 -6.82
C GLY A 150 -15.66 10.35 -7.66
N ALA A 151 -16.58 11.13 -7.09
CA ALA A 151 -17.72 11.68 -7.80
C ALA A 151 -17.25 12.66 -8.91
N GLY A 152 -17.19 12.18 -10.16
CA GLY A 152 -16.79 12.94 -11.32
C GLY A 152 -15.28 13.27 -11.41
N SER A 153 -14.44 12.72 -10.54
CA SER A 153 -13.00 12.91 -10.58
C SER A 153 -12.26 11.60 -10.33
N PHE A 154 -11.04 11.55 -10.83
CA PHE A 154 -10.12 10.45 -10.62
C PHE A 154 -8.78 11.01 -10.16
N THR A 155 -8.24 10.49 -9.08
CA THR A 155 -6.93 10.88 -8.56
C THR A 155 -5.96 9.71 -8.65
N PHE A 156 -4.70 10.03 -8.90
CA PHE A 156 -3.62 9.06 -8.98
C PHE A 156 -2.41 9.61 -8.24
N ALA A 157 -1.75 8.74 -7.48
CA ALA A 157 -0.43 8.99 -6.90
C ALA A 157 0.44 7.77 -7.16
N GLY A 158 1.56 7.96 -7.83
CA GLY A 158 2.53 6.91 -8.10
C GLY A 158 3.94 7.35 -7.71
N GLU A 159 4.74 6.42 -7.24
CA GLU A 159 6.14 6.67 -6.91
C GLU A 159 7.03 5.47 -7.19
N ALA A 160 8.27 5.77 -7.51
CA ALA A 160 9.36 4.81 -7.59
C ALA A 160 10.54 5.32 -6.76
N LEU A 161 11.19 4.44 -6.01
CA LEU A 161 12.32 4.79 -5.17
C LEU A 161 13.50 3.87 -5.46
N THR A 162 14.70 4.37 -5.18
CA THR A 162 15.87 3.48 -5.03
C THR A 162 15.71 2.63 -3.76
N PRO A 163 16.21 1.39 -3.73
CA PRO A 163 16.06 0.50 -2.57
C PRO A 163 16.61 1.05 -1.26
N ASP A 164 17.60 1.93 -1.34
CA ASP A 164 18.21 2.63 -0.21
C ASP A 164 17.48 3.92 0.20
N GLY A 165 16.41 4.29 -0.51
CA GLY A 165 15.62 5.47 -0.23
C GLY A 165 16.30 6.81 -0.58
N THR A 166 17.45 6.81 -1.28
CA THR A 166 18.18 8.05 -1.57
C THR A 166 17.54 8.90 -2.66
N VAL A 167 16.80 8.27 -3.59
CA VAL A 167 16.12 8.96 -4.69
C VAL A 167 14.67 8.50 -4.75
N ARG A 168 13.79 9.46 -4.97
CA ARG A 168 12.36 9.24 -5.18
C ARG A 168 11.88 10.00 -6.41
N TRP A 169 11.18 9.31 -7.30
CA TRP A 169 10.37 9.88 -8.36
C TRP A 169 8.91 9.73 -7.97
N ARG A 170 8.14 10.80 -8.10
CA ARG A 170 6.72 10.82 -7.74
C ARG A 170 5.90 11.55 -8.79
N ARG A 171 4.76 10.99 -9.13
CA ARG A 171 3.75 11.59 -10.02
C ARG A 171 2.41 11.62 -9.29
N GLU A 172 1.77 12.77 -9.33
CA GLU A 172 0.39 12.94 -8.90
C GLU A 172 -0.42 13.53 -10.05
N ALA A 173 -1.66 13.07 -10.19
CA ALA A 173 -2.57 13.58 -11.20
C ALA A 173 -4.01 13.54 -10.67
N LYS A 174 -4.80 14.52 -11.13
CA LYS A 174 -6.24 14.55 -10.91
C LYS A 174 -6.91 14.92 -12.24
N VAL A 175 -7.85 14.10 -12.67
CA VAL A 175 -8.60 14.33 -13.91
C VAL A 175 -10.09 14.12 -13.69
N THR A 176 -10.88 14.73 -14.57
CA THR A 176 -12.30 14.39 -14.74
C THR A 176 -12.37 13.24 -15.74
N LEU A 177 -13.01 12.14 -15.37
CA LEU A 177 -13.18 11.00 -16.28
C LEU A 177 -14.19 11.36 -17.37
N GLY A 178 -13.78 11.11 -18.62
CA GLY A 178 -14.62 11.27 -19.80
C GLY A 178 -15.52 10.05 -20.06
N ALA A 179 -16.10 10.00 -21.24
CA ALA A 179 -16.96 8.89 -21.67
C ALA A 179 -16.20 7.54 -21.77
N ASN A 180 -14.88 7.58 -21.85
CA ASN A 180 -14.02 6.39 -21.92
C ASN A 180 -13.15 6.24 -20.66
N ALA A 181 -13.81 6.20 -19.48
CA ALA A 181 -13.20 6.25 -18.17
C ALA A 181 -12.03 5.27 -17.95
N PHE A 182 -12.09 4.06 -18.54
CA PHE A 182 -11.02 3.07 -18.39
C PHE A 182 -9.76 3.45 -19.17
N ALA A 183 -9.91 3.95 -20.40
CA ALA A 183 -8.77 4.41 -21.19
C ALA A 183 -8.14 5.66 -20.58
N ASP A 184 -8.96 6.59 -20.08
CA ASP A 184 -8.52 7.80 -19.40
C ASP A 184 -7.74 7.44 -18.11
N ALA A 185 -8.26 6.50 -17.30
CA ALA A 185 -7.62 6.02 -16.10
C ALA A 185 -6.27 5.34 -16.41
N ARG A 186 -6.22 4.50 -17.47
CA ARG A 186 -4.98 3.85 -17.90
C ARG A 186 -3.93 4.86 -18.37
N ALA A 187 -4.36 5.90 -19.12
CA ALA A 187 -3.46 6.96 -19.59
C ALA A 187 -2.86 7.79 -18.45
N LEU A 188 -3.52 7.87 -17.30
CA LEU A 188 -2.97 8.53 -16.11
C LEU A 188 -1.81 7.76 -15.49
N GLY A 189 -1.83 6.43 -15.57
CA GLY A 189 -0.76 5.59 -15.07
C GLY A 189 0.49 5.59 -15.97
N LEU A 190 0.41 6.12 -17.17
CA LEU A 190 1.53 6.22 -18.12
C LEU A 190 2.20 7.58 -18.03
#